data_28b7a12f73ea1b4095e256a69ca546cc
#
_entry.id   28b7a12f73ea1b4095e256a69ca546cc
#
_cell.length_a   1.000
_cell.length_b   1.000
_cell.length_c   1.000
_cell.angle_alpha   90.00
_cell.angle_beta   90.00
_cell.angle_gamma   90.00
#
_symmetry.space_group_name_H-M   'P 1'
#
loop_
_entity.id
_entity.type
_entity.pdbx_description
1 polymer ?
#
loop_
_entity_poly.entity_id
_entity_poly.type
_entity_poly.pdbx_seq_one_letter_code
_entity_poly.pdbx_strand_id
1 'polypeptide(L)'
;TLKVISEKTNVSLDELNVLFPEGYKDLLIFSLDEINLQLENYFKKYNLIRLPLHKRIRKILITKVNLLNKNKNFYKKNFFFLILPHNSKLLSKQLYKSVDLIWFIAGDHSTDFNYYTKRIILLGIYSRVILNFFNNNDLKKLEELIDVNLNYVSKIPQLKKRLNFIKENIPSIFSILKKI
;
A
#
# COMPACT_ATOMS: atom_id res chain seq x y z
N THR A 1 17.63 -15.45 -10.88
CA THR A 1 18.69 -15.84 -9.93
C THR A 1 19.84 -14.84 -10.00
N LEU A 2 20.65 -14.71 -8.95
CA LEU A 2 21.81 -13.80 -8.93
C LEU A 2 22.81 -14.13 -10.06
N LYS A 3 22.93 -15.39 -10.46
CA LYS A 3 23.75 -15.81 -11.62
C LYS A 3 23.36 -15.08 -12.91
N VAL A 4 22.05 -15.01 -13.22
CA VAL A 4 21.56 -14.31 -14.42
C VAL A 4 21.84 -12.80 -14.36
N ILE A 5 21.85 -12.23 -13.16
CA ILE A 5 22.20 -10.82 -12.98
C ILE A 5 23.69 -10.61 -13.20
N SER A 6 24.54 -11.45 -12.60
CA SER A 6 25.98 -11.42 -12.81
C SER A 6 26.34 -11.46 -14.30
N GLU A 7 25.74 -12.39 -15.05
CA GLU A 7 25.93 -12.51 -16.51
C GLU A 7 25.51 -11.26 -17.31
N LYS A 8 24.49 -10.53 -16.83
CA LYS A 8 23.95 -9.37 -17.53
C LYS A 8 24.55 -8.01 -17.12
N THR A 9 25.14 -7.94 -15.92
CA THR A 9 25.59 -6.65 -15.35
C THR A 9 27.08 -6.53 -15.22
N ASN A 10 27.86 -7.57 -15.59
CA ASN A 10 29.32 -7.66 -15.38
C ASN A 10 29.74 -7.50 -13.90
N VAL A 11 28.82 -7.70 -12.96
CA VAL A 11 29.12 -7.74 -11.54
C VAL A 11 29.40 -9.17 -11.14
N SER A 12 30.44 -9.41 -10.35
CA SER A 12 30.81 -10.77 -9.95
C SER A 12 29.73 -11.41 -9.07
N LEU A 13 29.62 -12.74 -9.14
CA LEU A 13 28.65 -13.47 -8.30
C LEU A 13 28.96 -13.30 -6.81
N ASP A 14 30.23 -13.19 -6.45
CA ASP A 14 30.66 -13.01 -5.06
C ASP A 14 30.26 -11.64 -4.52
N GLU A 15 30.42 -10.58 -5.29
CA GLU A 15 29.92 -9.24 -4.94
C GLU A 15 28.39 -9.23 -4.77
N LEU A 16 27.66 -9.91 -5.67
CA LEU A 16 26.21 -10.02 -5.55
C LEU A 16 25.78 -10.82 -4.31
N ASN A 17 26.51 -11.86 -3.93
CA ASN A 17 26.22 -12.62 -2.70
C ASN A 17 26.52 -11.80 -1.43
N VAL A 18 27.51 -10.91 -1.46
CA VAL A 18 27.77 -9.97 -0.36
C VAL A 18 26.65 -8.92 -0.25
N LEU A 19 26.19 -8.38 -1.38
CA LEU A 19 25.13 -7.38 -1.41
C LEU A 19 23.74 -7.96 -1.09
N PHE A 20 23.50 -9.21 -1.47
CA PHE A 20 22.21 -9.90 -1.33
C PHE A 20 22.40 -11.27 -0.66
N PRO A 21 22.73 -11.32 0.64
CA PRO A 21 23.03 -12.57 1.35
C PRO A 21 21.86 -13.56 1.38
N GLU A 22 20.61 -13.07 1.46
CA GLU A 22 19.40 -13.92 1.30
C GLU A 22 18.98 -14.10 -0.18
N GLY A 23 19.86 -13.71 -1.10
CA GLY A 23 19.71 -13.92 -2.54
C GLY A 23 18.52 -13.18 -3.12
N TYR A 24 17.57 -13.96 -3.67
CA TYR A 24 16.41 -13.39 -4.37
C TYR A 24 15.48 -12.54 -3.48
N LYS A 25 15.40 -12.85 -2.19
CA LYS A 25 14.57 -12.08 -1.25
C LYS A 25 15.09 -10.66 -1.07
N ASP A 26 16.40 -10.52 -0.88
CA ASP A 26 17.03 -9.21 -0.72
C ASP A 26 16.93 -8.38 -1.98
N LEU A 27 17.14 -9.00 -3.14
CA LEU A 27 16.97 -8.36 -4.43
C LEU A 27 15.52 -7.84 -4.61
N LEU A 28 14.55 -8.64 -4.18
CA LEU A 28 13.14 -8.24 -4.24
C LEU A 28 12.86 -7.06 -3.31
N ILE A 29 13.35 -7.11 -2.06
CA ILE A 29 13.23 -6.01 -1.10
C ILE A 29 13.84 -4.74 -1.71
N PHE A 30 15.06 -4.83 -2.21
CA PHE A 30 15.75 -3.73 -2.87
C PHE A 30 14.92 -3.14 -4.02
N SER A 31 14.36 -3.97 -4.89
CA SER A 31 13.54 -3.51 -6.01
C SER A 31 12.26 -2.79 -5.58
N LEU A 32 11.64 -3.21 -4.48
CA LEU A 32 10.45 -2.56 -3.91
C LEU A 32 10.81 -1.25 -3.20
N ASP A 33 11.97 -1.22 -2.55
CA ASP A 33 12.49 -0.01 -1.91
C ASP A 33 12.87 1.04 -2.95
N GLU A 34 13.42 0.63 -4.08
CA GLU A 34 13.71 1.52 -5.22
C GLU A 34 12.41 2.17 -5.77
N ILE A 35 11.32 1.39 -5.92
CA ILE A 35 10.01 1.96 -6.29
C ILE A 35 9.52 2.98 -5.25
N ASN A 36 9.71 2.71 -3.96
CA ASN A 36 9.34 3.63 -2.89
C ASN A 36 10.17 4.92 -2.96
N LEU A 37 11.47 4.81 -3.21
CA LEU A 37 12.38 5.96 -3.37
C LEU A 37 12.02 6.80 -4.60
N GLN A 38 11.72 6.16 -5.73
CA GLN A 38 11.27 6.85 -6.95
C GLN A 38 9.95 7.59 -6.72
N LEU A 39 9.01 6.99 -5.98
CA LEU A 39 7.75 7.61 -5.61
C LEU A 39 7.97 8.84 -4.73
N GLU A 40 8.80 8.73 -3.71
CA GLU A 40 9.15 9.85 -2.82
C GLU A 40 9.81 10.99 -3.59
N ASN A 41 10.82 10.69 -4.41
CA ASN A 41 11.53 11.68 -5.22
C ASN A 41 10.62 12.37 -6.25
N TYR A 42 9.66 11.63 -6.82
CA TYR A 42 8.64 12.20 -7.70
C TYR A 42 7.84 13.29 -6.97
N PHE A 43 7.38 13.01 -5.75
CA PHE A 43 6.53 13.93 -4.99
C PHE A 43 7.28 15.05 -4.25
N LYS A 44 8.60 14.96 -4.04
CA LYS A 44 9.41 16.09 -3.53
C LYS A 44 9.29 17.35 -4.41
N LYS A 45 9.01 17.17 -5.69
CA LYS A 45 8.86 18.26 -6.67
C LYS A 45 7.42 18.81 -6.77
N TYR A 46 6.45 18.19 -6.07
CA TYR A 46 5.03 18.54 -6.16
C TYR A 46 4.49 19.05 -4.84
N ASN A 47 3.83 20.20 -4.88
CA ASN A 47 3.09 20.69 -3.71
C ASN A 47 1.70 20.04 -3.67
N LEU A 48 1.59 18.93 -2.92
CA LEU A 48 0.33 18.21 -2.72
C LEU A 48 -0.60 18.90 -1.70
N ILE A 49 -0.09 19.82 -0.86
CA ILE A 49 -0.81 20.40 0.28
C ILE A 49 -2.10 21.13 -0.17
N ARG A 50 -2.10 21.68 -1.38
CA ARG A 50 -3.27 22.36 -1.96
C ARG A 50 -4.43 21.42 -2.30
N LEU A 51 -4.19 20.10 -2.36
CA LEU A 51 -5.23 19.12 -2.68
C LEU A 51 -5.87 18.58 -1.40
N PRO A 52 -7.18 18.25 -1.41
CA PRO A 52 -7.82 17.49 -0.35
C PRO A 52 -7.13 16.13 -0.15
N LEU A 53 -7.13 15.62 1.08
CA LEU A 53 -6.38 14.41 1.46
C LEU A 53 -6.67 13.20 0.57
N HIS A 54 -7.94 12.93 0.27
CA HIS A 54 -8.32 11.82 -0.60
C HIS A 54 -7.76 11.94 -2.03
N LYS A 55 -7.67 13.17 -2.57
CA LYS A 55 -7.07 13.44 -3.88
C LYS A 55 -5.54 13.28 -3.85
N ARG A 56 -4.88 13.61 -2.71
CA ARG A 56 -3.45 13.34 -2.53
C ARG A 56 -3.18 11.83 -2.58
N ILE A 57 -3.90 11.05 -1.77
CA ILE A 57 -3.76 9.59 -1.72
C ILE A 57 -4.04 8.97 -3.09
N ARG A 58 -5.11 9.40 -3.78
CA ARG A 58 -5.43 8.97 -5.14
C ARG A 58 -4.23 9.16 -6.08
N LYS A 59 -3.69 10.39 -6.12
CA LYS A 59 -2.56 10.72 -7.00
C LYS A 59 -1.32 9.88 -6.69
N ILE A 60 -1.03 9.66 -5.40
CA ILE A 60 0.11 8.85 -4.97
C ILE A 60 -0.07 7.39 -5.38
N LEU A 61 -1.25 6.81 -5.19
CA LEU A 61 -1.57 5.42 -5.57
C LEU A 61 -1.42 5.23 -7.08
N ILE A 62 -1.99 6.12 -7.90
CA ILE A 62 -1.89 6.06 -9.37
C ILE A 62 -0.43 6.18 -9.81
N THR A 63 0.33 7.12 -9.25
CA THR A 63 1.75 7.27 -9.57
C THR A 63 2.53 6.01 -9.22
N LYS A 64 2.27 5.40 -8.08
CA LYS A 64 2.93 4.14 -7.66
C LYS A 64 2.61 2.99 -8.60
N VAL A 65 1.35 2.86 -9.00
CA VAL A 65 0.94 1.85 -9.99
C VAL A 65 1.66 2.07 -11.33
N ASN A 66 1.76 3.31 -11.78
CA ASN A 66 2.46 3.65 -13.02
C ASN A 66 3.96 3.31 -12.95
N LEU A 67 4.61 3.51 -11.79
CA LEU A 67 6.00 3.08 -11.58
C LEU A 67 6.13 1.55 -11.67
N LEU A 68 5.25 0.81 -11.01
CA LEU A 68 5.20 -0.66 -11.08
C LEU A 68 4.90 -1.16 -12.49
N ASN A 69 4.10 -0.41 -13.27
CA ASN A 69 3.70 -0.79 -14.63
C ASN A 69 4.87 -0.84 -15.61
N LYS A 70 5.95 -0.08 -15.36
CA LYS A 70 7.17 -0.11 -16.20
C LYS A 70 7.76 -1.52 -16.33
N ASN A 71 7.66 -2.31 -15.25
CA ASN A 71 8.14 -3.69 -15.18
C ASN A 71 7.07 -4.62 -14.59
N LYS A 72 5.81 -4.50 -15.06
CA LYS A 72 4.64 -5.20 -14.50
C LYS A 72 4.86 -6.69 -14.32
N ASN A 73 5.41 -7.38 -15.32
CA ASN A 73 5.63 -8.83 -15.26
C ASN A 73 6.60 -9.24 -14.16
N PHE A 74 7.66 -8.44 -13.92
CA PHE A 74 8.60 -8.68 -12.84
C PHE A 74 7.90 -8.54 -11.48
N TYR A 75 7.20 -7.42 -11.24
CA TYR A 75 6.52 -7.18 -9.97
C TYR A 75 5.35 -8.15 -9.75
N LYS A 76 4.64 -8.57 -10.80
CA LYS A 76 3.60 -9.58 -10.71
C LYS A 76 4.14 -10.93 -10.21
N LYS A 77 5.23 -11.44 -10.81
CA LYS A 77 5.87 -12.69 -10.36
C LYS A 77 6.33 -12.60 -8.90
N ASN A 78 6.92 -11.48 -8.53
CA ASN A 78 7.40 -11.22 -7.19
C ASN A 78 6.28 -11.12 -6.17
N PHE A 79 5.16 -10.52 -6.52
CA PHE A 79 4.00 -10.44 -5.67
C PHE A 79 3.40 -11.83 -5.37
N PHE A 80 3.29 -12.68 -6.39
CA PHE A 80 2.86 -14.07 -6.19
C PHE A 80 3.84 -14.89 -5.34
N PHE A 81 5.13 -14.63 -5.43
CA PHE A 81 6.12 -15.23 -4.53
C PHE A 81 5.92 -14.75 -3.09
N LEU A 82 5.63 -13.46 -2.87
CA LEU A 82 5.39 -12.90 -1.53
C LEU A 82 4.11 -13.40 -0.86
N ILE A 83 3.07 -13.75 -1.65
CA ILE A 83 1.79 -14.27 -1.11
C ILE A 83 1.96 -15.68 -0.52
N LEU A 84 3.00 -16.41 -0.85
CA LEU A 84 3.22 -17.75 -0.29
C LEU A 84 3.29 -17.69 1.25
N PRO A 85 2.69 -18.64 1.98
CA PRO A 85 2.55 -18.58 3.43
C PRO A 85 3.86 -18.33 4.18
N HIS A 86 4.97 -18.95 3.75
CA HIS A 86 6.29 -18.78 4.36
C HIS A 86 6.89 -17.38 4.17
N ASN A 87 6.37 -16.57 3.23
CA ASN A 87 6.78 -15.19 2.98
C ASN A 87 5.80 -14.15 3.56
N SER A 88 4.74 -14.57 4.25
CA SER A 88 3.67 -13.69 4.75
C SER A 88 4.19 -12.54 5.61
N LYS A 89 5.19 -12.79 6.46
CA LYS A 89 5.84 -11.76 7.28
C LYS A 89 6.54 -10.71 6.41
N LEU A 90 7.23 -11.13 5.35
CA LEU A 90 7.89 -10.24 4.41
C LEU A 90 6.87 -9.42 3.62
N LEU A 91 5.82 -10.07 3.10
CA LEU A 91 4.71 -9.39 2.42
C LEU A 91 4.10 -8.29 3.28
N SER A 92 3.74 -8.63 4.52
CA SER A 92 3.12 -7.69 5.46
C SER A 92 4.02 -6.50 5.74
N LYS A 93 5.33 -6.73 5.94
CA LYS A 93 6.33 -5.68 6.14
C LYS A 93 6.42 -4.74 4.92
N GLN A 94 6.47 -5.28 3.71
CA GLN A 94 6.58 -4.48 2.49
C GLN A 94 5.30 -3.71 2.16
N LEU A 95 4.13 -4.31 2.40
CA LEU A 95 2.85 -3.62 2.26
C LEU A 95 2.74 -2.46 3.27
N TYR A 96 3.09 -2.72 4.54
CA TYR A 96 3.05 -1.68 5.57
C TYR A 96 4.00 -0.52 5.24
N LYS A 97 5.25 -0.81 4.85
CA LYS A 97 6.24 0.18 4.43
C LYS A 97 5.71 1.06 3.28
N SER A 98 5.05 0.43 2.31
CA SER A 98 4.43 1.15 1.19
C SER A 98 3.30 2.07 1.63
N VAL A 99 2.44 1.61 2.53
CA VAL A 99 1.30 2.38 3.05
C VAL A 99 1.77 3.53 3.94
N ASP A 100 2.77 3.29 4.78
CA ASP A 100 3.37 4.32 5.63
C ASP A 100 3.97 5.46 4.79
N LEU A 101 4.71 5.12 3.74
CA LEU A 101 5.24 6.09 2.79
C LEU A 101 4.14 6.89 2.08
N ILE A 102 3.04 6.24 1.68
CA ILE A 102 1.90 6.94 1.04
C ILE A 102 1.31 7.99 2.00
N TRP A 103 1.13 7.64 3.28
CA TRP A 103 0.66 8.57 4.29
C TRP A 103 1.64 9.70 4.55
N PHE A 104 2.94 9.38 4.64
CA PHE A 104 4.00 10.38 4.79
C PHE A 104 3.98 11.40 3.65
N ILE A 105 3.96 10.94 2.38
CA ILE A 105 3.89 11.82 1.21
C ILE A 105 2.58 12.62 1.18
N ALA A 106 1.47 12.04 1.65
CA ALA A 106 0.18 12.73 1.74
C ALA A 106 0.15 13.82 2.84
N GLY A 107 1.19 13.91 3.68
CA GLY A 107 1.31 14.91 4.75
C GLY A 107 0.53 14.52 6.01
N ASP A 108 0.49 13.22 6.34
CA ASP A 108 -0.09 12.75 7.60
C ASP A 108 0.91 12.91 8.76
N HIS A 109 0.53 13.68 9.77
CA HIS A 109 1.32 13.92 10.99
C HIS A 109 0.64 13.32 12.23
N SER A 110 -0.33 12.43 12.07
CA SER A 110 -1.02 11.83 13.22
C SER A 110 -0.08 10.89 13.99
N THR A 111 -0.11 11.00 15.31
CA THR A 111 0.71 10.18 16.24
C THR A 111 -0.15 9.35 17.19
N ASP A 112 -1.46 9.54 17.17
CA ASP A 112 -2.44 8.92 18.03
C ASP A 112 -3.03 7.61 17.45
N PHE A 113 -4.11 7.11 18.06
CA PHE A 113 -4.85 5.94 17.57
C PHE A 113 -5.26 6.05 16.10
N ASN A 114 -5.47 7.25 15.58
CA ASN A 114 -5.79 7.47 14.17
C ASN A 114 -4.63 7.10 13.25
N TYR A 115 -3.38 7.16 13.72
CA TYR A 115 -2.20 6.72 12.98
C TYR A 115 -2.34 5.27 12.51
N TYR A 116 -2.63 4.35 13.42
CA TYR A 116 -2.77 2.92 13.10
C TYR A 116 -4.01 2.64 12.27
N THR A 117 -5.14 3.25 12.63
CA THR A 117 -6.42 3.05 11.93
C THR A 117 -6.33 3.48 10.46
N LYS A 118 -5.75 4.64 10.18
CA LYS A 118 -5.53 5.15 8.82
C LYS A 118 -4.67 4.18 8.00
N ARG A 119 -3.59 3.64 8.58
CA ARG A 119 -2.69 2.71 7.91
C ARG A 119 -3.37 1.38 7.61
N ILE A 120 -4.14 0.83 8.54
CA ILE A 120 -4.89 -0.42 8.33
C ILE A 120 -5.92 -0.25 7.21
N ILE A 121 -6.68 0.85 7.20
CA ILE A 121 -7.66 1.13 6.16
C ILE A 121 -6.98 1.24 4.79
N LEU A 122 -5.90 2.03 4.70
CA LEU A 122 -5.17 2.18 3.44
C LEU A 122 -4.48 0.89 3.02
N LEU A 123 -4.04 0.06 3.96
CA LEU A 123 -3.49 -1.26 3.68
C LEU A 123 -4.50 -2.14 2.94
N GLY A 124 -5.75 -2.17 3.39
CA GLY A 124 -6.84 -2.88 2.70
C GLY A 124 -7.09 -2.35 1.28
N ILE A 125 -7.13 -1.02 1.11
CA ILE A 125 -7.29 -0.40 -0.21
C ILE A 125 -6.10 -0.73 -1.11
N TYR A 126 -4.88 -0.52 -0.63
CA TYR A 126 -3.66 -0.75 -1.40
C TYR A 126 -3.51 -2.21 -1.82
N SER A 127 -3.78 -3.15 -0.93
CA SER A 127 -3.76 -4.58 -1.25
C SER A 127 -4.76 -4.93 -2.37
N ARG A 128 -5.99 -4.38 -2.31
CA ARG A 128 -7.00 -4.56 -3.34
C ARG A 128 -6.59 -3.95 -4.68
N VAL A 129 -5.99 -2.76 -4.65
CA VAL A 129 -5.48 -2.07 -5.84
C VAL A 129 -4.36 -2.88 -6.50
N ILE A 130 -3.39 -3.38 -5.73
CA ILE A 130 -2.26 -4.18 -6.23
C ILE A 130 -2.74 -5.52 -6.81
N LEU A 131 -3.66 -6.21 -6.12
CA LEU A 131 -4.25 -7.45 -6.62
C LEU A 131 -4.98 -7.22 -7.95
N ASN A 132 -5.79 -6.17 -8.05
CA ASN A 132 -6.49 -5.83 -9.28
C ASN A 132 -5.50 -5.45 -10.40
N PHE A 133 -4.50 -4.64 -10.09
CA PHE A 133 -3.45 -4.22 -11.04
C PHE A 133 -2.72 -5.41 -11.66
N PHE A 134 -2.38 -6.44 -10.87
CA PHE A 134 -1.67 -7.60 -11.39
C PHE A 134 -2.58 -8.59 -12.14
N ASN A 135 -3.87 -8.59 -11.86
CA ASN A 135 -4.83 -9.48 -12.51
C ASN A 135 -5.46 -8.88 -13.78
N ASN A 136 -5.56 -7.55 -13.85
CA ASN A 136 -6.19 -6.83 -14.95
C ASN A 136 -5.19 -5.89 -15.65
N ASN A 137 -5.43 -5.65 -16.96
CA ASN A 137 -4.62 -4.74 -17.75
C ASN A 137 -5.29 -3.36 -17.97
N ASP A 138 -6.52 -3.19 -17.49
CA ASP A 138 -7.29 -1.98 -17.68
C ASP A 138 -7.00 -0.97 -16.56
N LEU A 139 -6.13 -0.01 -16.87
CA LEU A 139 -5.77 1.06 -15.92
C LEU A 139 -6.94 2.00 -15.62
N LYS A 140 -7.89 2.19 -16.55
CA LYS A 140 -9.07 3.04 -16.28
C LYS A 140 -9.97 2.41 -15.22
N LYS A 141 -10.26 1.12 -15.33
CA LYS A 141 -11.01 0.38 -14.29
C LYS A 141 -10.28 0.36 -12.95
N LEU A 142 -8.95 0.35 -12.97
CA LEU A 142 -8.16 0.44 -11.75
C LEU A 142 -8.28 1.81 -11.09
N GLU A 143 -8.28 2.91 -11.85
CA GLU A 143 -8.52 4.26 -11.32
C GLU A 143 -9.93 4.39 -10.72
N GLU A 144 -10.95 3.87 -11.40
CA GLU A 144 -12.31 3.82 -10.87
C GLU A 144 -12.38 3.02 -9.55
N LEU A 145 -11.68 1.88 -9.48
CA LEU A 145 -11.58 1.09 -8.26
C LEU A 145 -10.96 1.90 -7.10
N ILE A 146 -9.90 2.66 -7.38
CA ILE A 146 -9.26 3.54 -6.39
C ILE A 146 -10.26 4.58 -5.91
N ASP A 147 -10.98 5.25 -6.82
CA ASP A 147 -11.96 6.28 -6.51
C ASP A 147 -13.10 5.75 -5.65
N VAL A 148 -13.66 4.60 -6.00
CA VAL A 148 -14.72 3.93 -5.23
C VAL A 148 -14.24 3.62 -3.81
N ASN A 149 -13.06 3.02 -3.65
CA ASN A 149 -12.54 2.66 -2.33
C ASN A 149 -12.23 3.89 -1.47
N LEU A 150 -11.63 4.95 -2.03
CA LEU A 150 -11.36 6.19 -1.30
C LEU A 150 -12.65 6.92 -0.89
N ASN A 151 -13.69 6.89 -1.73
CA ASN A 151 -14.99 7.44 -1.40
C ASN A 151 -15.68 6.69 -0.25
N TYR A 152 -15.55 5.36 -0.18
CA TYR A 152 -16.07 4.59 0.97
C TYR A 152 -15.38 5.03 2.27
N VAL A 153 -14.08 5.20 2.27
CA VAL A 153 -13.31 5.58 3.45
C VAL A 153 -13.64 7.00 3.91
N SER A 154 -13.89 7.93 3.00
CA SER A 154 -14.27 9.30 3.35
C SER A 154 -15.61 9.38 4.13
N LYS A 155 -16.46 8.36 3.99
CA LYS A 155 -17.75 8.25 4.69
C LYS A 155 -17.66 7.59 6.07
N ILE A 156 -16.55 6.93 6.42
CA ILE A 156 -16.37 6.25 7.72
C ILE A 156 -16.55 7.19 8.92
N PRO A 157 -16.03 8.44 8.95
CA PRO A 157 -16.27 9.36 10.05
C PRO A 157 -17.76 9.69 10.24
N GLN A 158 -18.52 9.79 9.15
CA GLN A 158 -19.97 10.03 9.20
C GLN A 158 -20.73 8.83 9.76
N LEU A 159 -20.32 7.61 9.40
CA LEU A 159 -20.87 6.37 9.95
C LEU A 159 -20.56 6.23 11.43
N LYS A 160 -19.33 6.55 11.88
CA LYS A 160 -18.99 6.58 13.31
C LYS A 160 -19.86 7.59 14.09
N LYS A 161 -20.04 8.80 13.58
CA LYS A 161 -20.94 9.80 14.21
C LYS A 161 -22.38 9.28 14.31
N ARG A 162 -22.91 8.64 13.27
CA ARG A 162 -24.26 8.04 13.29
C ARG A 162 -24.36 6.89 14.31
N LEU A 163 -23.36 6.02 14.36
CA LEU A 163 -23.33 4.91 15.33
C LEU A 163 -23.21 5.41 16.77
N ASN A 164 -22.40 6.43 17.04
CA ASN A 164 -22.32 7.03 18.36
C ASN A 164 -23.63 7.73 18.74
N PHE A 165 -24.26 8.46 17.81
CA PHE A 165 -25.57 9.05 18.02
C PHE A 165 -26.65 7.99 18.36
N ILE A 166 -26.65 6.86 17.65
CA ILE A 166 -27.55 5.74 17.95
C ILE A 166 -27.25 5.16 19.34
N LYS A 167 -25.97 4.95 19.67
CA LYS A 167 -25.55 4.41 20.98
C LYS A 167 -25.91 5.32 22.15
N GLU A 168 -25.81 6.63 21.97
CA GLU A 168 -26.13 7.64 22.99
C GLU A 168 -27.64 7.85 23.16
N ASN A 169 -28.43 7.75 22.08
CA ASN A 169 -29.86 8.03 22.08
C ASN A 169 -30.76 6.79 22.21
N ILE A 170 -30.22 5.55 22.18
CA ILE A 170 -30.97 4.32 22.36
C ILE A 170 -30.32 3.43 23.45
N PRO A 171 -30.27 3.89 24.70
CA PRO A 171 -29.69 3.08 25.79
C PRO A 171 -30.47 1.79 26.10
N SER A 172 -31.76 1.72 25.71
CA SER A 172 -32.66 0.62 26.06
C SER A 172 -32.45 -0.66 25.22
N ILE A 173 -31.94 -0.58 24.00
CA ILE A 173 -31.76 -1.78 23.14
C ILE A 173 -30.67 -2.69 23.68
N PHE A 174 -29.58 -2.15 24.22
CA PHE A 174 -28.49 -2.93 24.79
C PHE A 174 -28.82 -3.54 26.17
N SER A 175 -29.74 -2.93 26.92
CA SER A 175 -30.22 -3.50 28.18
C SER A 175 -31.20 -4.68 27.99
N ILE A 176 -31.91 -4.70 26.87
CA ILE A 176 -32.82 -5.80 26.49
C ILE A 176 -32.01 -7.02 26.02
N LEU A 177 -30.95 -6.81 25.22
CA LEU A 177 -30.08 -7.90 24.75
C LEU A 177 -29.19 -8.53 25.84
N LYS A 178 -29.02 -7.86 26.98
CA LYS A 178 -28.32 -8.42 28.16
C LYS A 178 -29.20 -9.28 29.07
N LYS A 179 -30.53 -9.29 28.83
CA LYS A 179 -31.51 -10.05 29.62
C LYS A 179 -32.02 -11.32 28.92
N ILE A 180 -31.53 -11.63 27.71
CA ILE A 180 -31.69 -12.89 27.00
C ILE A 180 -30.35 -13.66 27.06
#